data_59061caaa3ec2006b28b4c9e0209efc4
#
_entry.id   59061caaa3ec2006b28b4c9e0209efc4
#
_cell.length_a   1.000
_cell.length_b   1.000
_cell.length_c   1.000
_cell.angle_alpha   90.00
_cell.angle_beta   90.00
_cell.angle_gamma   90.00
#
_symmetry.space_group_name_H-M   'P 1'
#
loop_
_entity.id
_entity.type
_entity.pdbx_description
1 polymer ?
#
loop_
_entity_poly.entity_id
_entity_poly.type
_entity_poly.pdbx_seq_one_letter_code
_entity_poly.pdbx_strand_id
1 'polypeptide(L)'
;MSEAVVLVSGGAAVTPFTDPDRASGSGLAAGNTLTALRAHLLARGRAVFTAPARLGPGEVREDTGWQGFADVPVVLPAEMTVNAVGGIDEGGARLAAFLRWLSAEHGFARIDLVAHSMGGLFSRAAIRELGDAGPSVSRLVTLGTPWDGSLLGDVLTDEVSVADAHGDAATTQILERSRSYAAENSQGAADQVSRRFLREWNATQAGALDAVTVTAVGAGHFRAASEPRQLWPHDGLVSQQSARAEEVPVEVLPHVARRTFAHDVHSIFFADAFDLPWERALTWDPDVFAAVDEALQA
;
A
#
# COMPACT_ATOMS: atom_id res chain seq x y z
N MET A 1 8.93 13.16 -22.70
CA MET A 1 9.48 13.04 -21.33
C MET A 1 9.32 11.58 -20.95
N SER A 2 10.36 10.97 -20.41
CA SER A 2 10.30 9.57 -19.97
C SER A 2 9.52 9.49 -18.65
N GLU A 3 8.60 8.53 -18.58
CA GLU A 3 7.74 8.29 -17.43
C GLU A 3 8.03 6.90 -16.88
N ALA A 4 7.95 6.75 -15.56
CA ALA A 4 8.04 5.46 -14.88
C ALA A 4 6.85 5.24 -13.95
N VAL A 5 6.55 3.99 -13.69
CA VAL A 5 5.62 3.56 -12.63
C VAL A 5 6.44 2.92 -11.52
N VAL A 6 6.23 3.36 -10.29
CA VAL A 6 6.85 2.74 -9.12
C VAL A 6 5.78 2.05 -8.29
N LEU A 7 5.98 0.76 -8.04
CA LEU A 7 5.17 -0.04 -7.13
C LEU A 7 5.70 0.11 -5.71
N VAL A 8 4.80 0.41 -4.77
CA VAL A 8 5.13 0.62 -3.35
C VAL A 8 4.35 -0.38 -2.50
N SER A 9 5.07 -1.26 -1.83
CA SER A 9 4.49 -2.29 -0.94
C SER A 9 4.01 -1.69 0.38
N GLY A 10 3.13 -2.42 1.05
CA GLY A 10 2.54 -2.03 2.33
C GLY A 10 3.34 -2.42 3.56
N GLY A 11 2.68 -2.34 4.71
CA GLY A 11 3.22 -2.74 6.01
C GLY A 11 3.64 -4.21 6.03
N ALA A 12 4.71 -4.51 6.76
CA ALA A 12 5.29 -5.84 6.90
C ALA A 12 5.71 -6.52 5.58
N ALA A 13 5.84 -5.78 4.48
CA ALA A 13 6.31 -6.32 3.22
C ALA A 13 7.85 -6.38 3.17
N VAL A 14 8.36 -7.41 2.50
CA VAL A 14 9.77 -7.51 2.11
C VAL A 14 9.82 -7.60 0.60
N THR A 15 10.30 -6.54 -0.04
CA THR A 15 10.38 -6.45 -1.50
C THR A 15 11.77 -6.01 -1.93
N PRO A 16 12.41 -6.71 -2.89
CA PRO A 16 13.66 -6.25 -3.46
C PRO A 16 13.40 -5.06 -4.39
N PHE A 17 14.41 -4.23 -4.60
CA PHE A 17 14.41 -3.35 -5.77
C PHE A 17 14.33 -4.21 -7.04
N THR A 18 13.43 -3.86 -7.94
CA THR A 18 13.37 -4.48 -9.27
C THR A 18 13.20 -3.42 -10.35
N ASP A 19 14.04 -3.52 -11.38
CA ASP A 19 13.93 -2.78 -12.62
C ASP A 19 13.07 -3.55 -13.65
N PRO A 20 12.68 -2.93 -14.78
CA PRO A 20 11.85 -3.57 -15.78
C PRO A 20 12.46 -4.85 -16.37
N ASP A 21 13.76 -4.87 -16.60
CA ASP A 21 14.45 -5.98 -17.25
C ASP A 21 14.52 -7.20 -16.33
N ARG A 22 14.81 -6.99 -15.06
CA ARG A 22 14.86 -8.05 -14.05
C ARG A 22 13.49 -8.71 -13.83
N ALA A 23 12.41 -7.94 -13.85
CA ALA A 23 11.08 -8.47 -13.66
C ALA A 23 10.56 -9.27 -14.86
N SER A 24 11.03 -8.99 -16.09
CA SER A 24 10.60 -9.71 -17.29
C SER A 24 11.11 -11.15 -17.35
N GLY A 25 12.15 -11.49 -16.59
CA GLY A 25 12.78 -12.81 -16.64
C GLY A 25 12.43 -13.77 -15.51
N SER A 26 12.02 -13.30 -14.34
CA SER A 26 12.05 -14.12 -13.13
C SER A 26 10.70 -14.37 -12.43
N GLY A 27 9.68 -13.60 -12.70
CA GLY A 27 8.39 -13.78 -12.01
C GLY A 27 8.53 -13.68 -10.49
N LEU A 28 9.15 -12.62 -9.98
CA LEU A 28 9.37 -12.42 -8.55
C LEU A 28 8.10 -12.57 -7.73
N ALA A 29 8.08 -13.52 -6.83
CA ALA A 29 6.93 -13.82 -5.99
C ALA A 29 7.08 -13.35 -4.54
N ALA A 30 8.28 -13.20 -4.08
CA ALA A 30 8.69 -13.02 -2.71
C ALA A 30 7.87 -12.01 -1.93
N GLY A 31 7.16 -12.41 -0.91
CA GLY A 31 6.43 -11.48 -0.03
C GLY A 31 5.74 -10.31 -0.76
N ASN A 32 5.90 -10.27 -2.05
CA ASN A 32 5.49 -9.18 -2.94
C ASN A 32 4.10 -9.46 -3.51
N THR A 33 3.10 -8.95 -2.83
CA THR A 33 1.72 -9.05 -3.29
C THR A 33 1.48 -8.37 -4.64
N LEU A 34 2.39 -7.51 -5.11
CA LEU A 34 2.27 -6.75 -6.35
C LEU A 34 2.84 -7.45 -7.58
N THR A 35 3.31 -8.70 -7.46
CA THR A 35 3.99 -9.43 -8.57
C THR A 35 3.11 -9.56 -9.81
N ALA A 36 1.84 -9.91 -9.66
CA ALA A 36 0.92 -10.06 -10.79
C ALA A 36 0.60 -8.71 -11.46
N LEU A 37 0.32 -7.67 -10.68
CA LEU A 37 0.11 -6.31 -11.18
C LEU A 37 1.37 -5.81 -11.92
N ARG A 38 2.57 -6.08 -11.37
CA ARG A 38 3.82 -5.74 -12.04
C ARG A 38 3.93 -6.39 -13.42
N ALA A 39 3.69 -7.71 -13.50
CA ALA A 39 3.72 -8.43 -14.76
C ALA A 39 2.72 -7.86 -15.78
N HIS A 40 1.52 -7.51 -15.34
CA HIS A 40 0.50 -6.88 -16.17
C HIS A 40 0.96 -5.53 -16.74
N LEU A 41 1.51 -4.65 -15.91
CA LEU A 41 1.98 -3.32 -16.33
C LEU A 41 3.18 -3.40 -17.28
N LEU A 42 4.12 -4.34 -17.04
CA LEU A 42 5.24 -4.61 -17.95
C LEU A 42 4.76 -5.10 -19.31
N ALA A 43 3.76 -6.01 -19.35
CA ALA A 43 3.16 -6.49 -20.59
C ALA A 43 2.47 -5.38 -21.40
N ARG A 44 2.13 -4.24 -20.77
CA ARG A 44 1.60 -3.02 -21.40
C ARG A 44 2.69 -2.05 -21.86
N GLY A 45 3.97 -2.47 -21.75
CA GLY A 45 5.12 -1.68 -22.20
C GLY A 45 5.47 -0.50 -21.27
N ARG A 46 5.04 -0.51 -20.02
CA ARG A 46 5.40 0.52 -19.04
C ARG A 46 6.77 0.23 -18.44
N ALA A 47 7.54 1.27 -18.13
CA ALA A 47 8.74 1.17 -17.32
C ALA A 47 8.33 1.04 -15.84
N VAL A 48 8.35 -0.19 -15.32
CA VAL A 48 7.86 -0.49 -13.96
C VAL A 48 9.01 -0.86 -13.04
N PHE A 49 9.11 -0.15 -11.94
CA PHE A 49 10.08 -0.39 -10.87
C PHE A 49 9.36 -0.78 -9.58
N THR A 50 10.02 -1.53 -8.70
CA THR A 50 9.51 -1.79 -7.35
C THR A 50 10.43 -1.15 -6.33
N ALA A 51 9.89 -0.32 -5.45
CA ALA A 51 10.63 0.28 -4.36
C ALA A 51 11.06 -0.80 -3.36
N PRO A 52 12.33 -0.80 -2.89
CA PRO A 52 12.78 -1.76 -1.91
C PRO A 52 12.14 -1.50 -0.54
N ALA A 53 11.70 -2.56 0.12
CA ALA A 53 11.14 -2.51 1.46
C ALA A 53 11.56 -3.73 2.28
N ARG A 54 11.70 -3.56 3.60
CA ARG A 54 12.03 -4.65 4.52
C ARG A 54 11.45 -4.44 5.92
N LEU A 55 11.51 -5.47 6.74
CA LEU A 55 11.20 -5.39 8.16
C LEU A 55 12.38 -4.77 8.91
N GLY A 56 12.17 -3.62 9.50
CA GLY A 56 13.21 -2.86 10.18
C GLY A 56 14.14 -2.07 9.24
N PRO A 57 15.02 -1.24 9.78
CA PRO A 57 15.97 -0.43 9.00
C PRO A 57 17.06 -1.31 8.36
N GLY A 58 17.58 -0.88 7.21
CA GLY A 58 18.69 -1.55 6.53
C GLY A 58 18.42 -1.81 5.06
N GLU A 59 19.27 -2.63 4.45
CA GLU A 59 19.26 -3.00 3.04
C GLU A 59 18.51 -4.33 2.82
N VAL A 60 17.92 -4.49 1.65
CA VAL A 60 17.33 -5.79 1.25
C VAL A 60 18.43 -6.65 0.64
N ARG A 61 18.96 -7.59 1.43
CA ARG A 61 20.03 -8.51 1.00
C ARG A 61 19.53 -9.93 0.77
N GLU A 62 18.49 -10.31 1.49
CA GLU A 62 17.91 -11.65 1.49
C GLU A 62 16.41 -11.57 1.68
N ASP A 63 15.70 -12.59 1.29
CA ASP A 63 14.29 -12.71 1.57
C ASP A 63 14.06 -13.15 3.01
N THR A 64 13.40 -12.30 3.76
CA THR A 64 12.87 -12.60 5.10
C THR A 64 11.34 -12.61 5.10
N GLY A 65 10.75 -12.56 3.91
CA GLY A 65 9.31 -12.52 3.70
C GLY A 65 8.68 -13.91 3.58
N TRP A 66 7.45 -13.90 3.10
CA TRP A 66 6.58 -15.08 3.06
C TRP A 66 6.90 -16.07 1.93
N GLN A 67 7.41 -15.62 0.80
CA GLN A 67 7.57 -16.45 -0.41
C GLN A 67 8.94 -16.43 -1.04
N GLY A 68 9.98 -16.08 -0.61
CA GLY A 68 11.30 -16.17 -1.24
C GLY A 68 11.51 -15.32 -2.53
N PHE A 69 12.71 -14.89 -2.79
CA PHE A 69 13.07 -14.18 -4.01
C PHE A 69 13.47 -15.16 -5.13
N ALA A 70 13.05 -14.89 -6.37
CA ALA A 70 13.47 -15.69 -7.52
C ALA A 70 14.96 -15.53 -7.82
N ASP A 71 15.49 -14.31 -7.66
CA ASP A 71 16.88 -13.96 -7.92
C ASP A 71 17.51 -13.25 -6.72
N VAL A 72 18.84 -13.21 -6.69
CA VAL A 72 19.59 -12.39 -5.73
C VAL A 72 19.18 -10.92 -5.92
N PRO A 73 18.79 -10.22 -4.85
CA PRO A 73 18.33 -8.84 -4.96
C PRO A 73 19.47 -7.89 -5.36
N VAL A 74 19.12 -6.85 -6.09
CA VAL A 74 19.98 -5.67 -6.22
C VAL A 74 19.88 -4.89 -4.92
N VAL A 75 20.99 -4.76 -4.23
CA VAL A 75 21.06 -4.10 -2.93
C VAL A 75 21.15 -2.59 -3.13
N LEU A 76 20.15 -1.87 -2.68
CA LEU A 76 20.20 -0.41 -2.56
C LEU A 76 20.53 0.00 -1.11
N PRO A 77 21.12 1.19 -0.90
CA PRO A 77 21.41 1.70 0.44
C PRO A 77 20.18 1.75 1.35
N ALA A 78 20.41 1.64 2.65
CA ALA A 78 19.36 1.66 3.67
C ALA A 78 18.52 2.95 3.63
N GLU A 79 19.11 4.07 3.22
CA GLU A 79 18.44 5.36 3.08
C GLU A 79 17.39 5.40 1.97
N MET A 80 17.45 4.46 1.04
CA MET A 80 16.50 4.30 -0.07
C MET A 80 15.56 3.09 0.14
N THR A 81 15.70 2.37 1.25
CA THR A 81 14.91 1.17 1.55
C THR A 81 13.86 1.48 2.60
N VAL A 82 12.58 1.32 2.24
CA VAL A 82 11.46 1.58 3.14
C VAL A 82 11.49 0.60 4.32
N ASN A 83 11.42 1.13 5.53
CA ASN A 83 11.16 0.31 6.71
C ASN A 83 9.63 0.04 6.79
N ALA A 84 9.22 -1.14 6.36
CA ALA A 84 7.81 -1.51 6.22
C ALA A 84 7.07 -1.71 7.57
N VAL A 85 7.77 -1.64 8.69
CA VAL A 85 7.21 -1.65 10.05
C VAL A 85 7.52 -0.35 10.80
N GLY A 86 8.17 0.61 10.16
CA GLY A 86 8.53 1.91 10.71
C GLY A 86 7.43 2.95 10.56
N GLY A 87 7.72 4.16 11.04
CA GLY A 87 6.81 5.30 10.96
C GLY A 87 6.55 5.76 9.52
N ILE A 88 5.36 6.34 9.30
CA ILE A 88 4.92 6.78 7.97
C ILE A 88 5.87 7.82 7.39
N ASP A 89 6.25 8.83 8.16
CA ASP A 89 7.12 9.91 7.66
C ASP A 89 8.55 9.42 7.40
N GLU A 90 9.08 8.50 8.22
CA GLU A 90 10.38 7.86 7.97
C GLU A 90 10.34 7.04 6.66
N GLY A 91 9.31 6.21 6.50
CA GLY A 91 9.11 5.42 5.28
C GLY A 91 8.98 6.32 4.03
N GLY A 92 8.24 7.43 4.16
CA GLY A 92 8.11 8.45 3.13
C GLY A 92 9.42 9.12 2.74
N ALA A 93 10.25 9.49 3.72
CA ALA A 93 11.57 10.10 3.46
C ALA A 93 12.49 9.13 2.70
N ARG A 94 12.51 7.85 3.06
CA ARG A 94 13.29 6.81 2.36
C ARG A 94 12.77 6.57 0.94
N LEU A 95 11.45 6.52 0.76
CA LEU A 95 10.85 6.42 -0.55
C LEU A 95 11.17 7.65 -1.41
N ALA A 96 11.14 8.86 -0.86
CA ALA A 96 11.52 10.08 -1.57
C ALA A 96 12.99 10.04 -2.02
N ALA A 97 13.89 9.56 -1.16
CA ALA A 97 15.30 9.37 -1.52
C ALA A 97 15.45 8.37 -2.69
N PHE A 98 14.73 7.25 -2.65
CA PHE A 98 14.68 6.28 -3.75
C PHE A 98 14.15 6.91 -5.05
N LEU A 99 13.06 7.68 -5.00
CA LEU A 99 12.49 8.31 -6.19
C LEU A 99 13.42 9.37 -6.81
N ARG A 100 14.15 10.15 -5.98
CA ARG A 100 15.18 11.07 -6.45
C ARG A 100 16.33 10.34 -7.14
N TRP A 101 16.82 9.26 -6.53
CA TRP A 101 17.86 8.41 -7.12
C TRP A 101 17.41 7.81 -8.45
N LEU A 102 16.18 7.22 -8.49
CA LEU A 102 15.62 6.61 -9.70
C LEU A 102 15.51 7.63 -10.84
N SER A 103 15.04 8.83 -10.52
CA SER A 103 14.97 9.95 -11.48
C SER A 103 16.34 10.33 -12.03
N ALA A 104 17.34 10.47 -11.15
CA ALA A 104 18.69 10.85 -11.54
C ALA A 104 19.39 9.76 -12.37
N GLU A 105 19.24 8.48 -11.98
CA GLU A 105 19.89 7.34 -12.63
C GLU A 105 19.32 7.05 -14.03
N HIS A 106 17.99 7.15 -14.17
CA HIS A 106 17.29 6.77 -15.40
C HIS A 106 16.73 7.96 -16.21
N GLY A 107 16.87 9.19 -15.69
CA GLY A 107 16.40 10.40 -16.39
C GLY A 107 14.89 10.58 -16.45
N PHE A 108 14.12 10.01 -15.50
CA PHE A 108 12.68 10.19 -15.42
C PHE A 108 12.32 11.54 -14.81
N ALA A 109 11.63 12.38 -15.55
CA ALA A 109 11.11 13.65 -15.04
C ALA A 109 9.77 13.47 -14.30
N ARG A 110 9.01 12.41 -14.61
CA ARG A 110 7.74 12.06 -13.98
C ARG A 110 7.73 10.61 -13.54
N ILE A 111 7.20 10.38 -12.34
CA ILE A 111 7.03 9.05 -11.76
C ILE A 111 5.59 8.96 -11.22
N ASP A 112 4.83 7.99 -11.73
CA ASP A 112 3.52 7.67 -11.19
C ASP A 112 3.66 6.55 -10.14
N LEU A 113 2.86 6.61 -9.07
CA LEU A 113 2.94 5.66 -7.96
C LEU A 113 1.71 4.75 -7.94
N VAL A 114 1.95 3.45 -7.80
CA VAL A 114 0.90 2.47 -7.49
C VAL A 114 1.28 1.79 -6.18
N ALA A 115 0.46 2.00 -5.17
CA ALA A 115 0.78 1.67 -3.80
C ALA A 115 -0.27 0.75 -3.17
N HIS A 116 0.17 -0.26 -2.45
CA HIS A 116 -0.70 -1.17 -1.72
C HIS A 116 -0.64 -0.88 -0.22
N SER A 117 -1.81 -0.92 0.45
CA SER A 117 -1.89 -0.85 1.91
C SER A 117 -1.18 0.39 2.48
N MET A 118 -0.36 0.24 3.51
CA MET A 118 0.45 1.31 4.12
C MET A 118 1.40 1.99 3.11
N GLY A 119 1.70 1.34 1.99
CA GLY A 119 2.47 1.93 0.89
C GLY A 119 1.88 3.22 0.34
N GLY A 120 0.54 3.37 0.36
CA GLY A 120 -0.12 4.61 0.01
C GLY A 120 0.17 5.76 0.98
N LEU A 121 0.34 5.47 2.26
CA LEU A 121 0.73 6.46 3.27
C LEU A 121 2.20 6.86 3.10
N PHE A 122 3.10 5.89 2.87
CA PHE A 122 4.50 6.17 2.53
C PHE A 122 4.61 7.02 1.27
N SER A 123 3.79 6.73 0.25
CA SER A 123 3.75 7.50 -1.00
C SER A 123 3.32 8.95 -0.78
N ARG A 124 2.30 9.20 0.05
CA ARG A 124 1.87 10.56 0.40
C ARG A 124 2.97 11.34 1.12
N ALA A 125 3.58 10.71 2.12
CA ALA A 125 4.70 11.32 2.85
C ALA A 125 5.89 11.58 1.93
N ALA A 126 6.18 10.67 0.98
CA ALA A 126 7.23 10.87 -0.02
C ALA A 126 6.94 12.02 -0.97
N ILE A 127 5.69 12.16 -1.45
CA ILE A 127 5.29 13.28 -2.32
C ILE A 127 5.49 14.62 -1.60
N ARG A 128 5.08 14.71 -0.34
CA ARG A 128 5.33 15.91 0.49
C ARG A 128 6.83 16.19 0.65
N GLU A 129 7.64 15.16 0.90
CA GLU A 129 9.10 15.27 1.07
C GLU A 129 9.83 15.62 -0.23
N LEU A 130 9.34 15.19 -1.38
CA LEU A 130 9.89 15.56 -2.69
C LEU A 130 9.75 17.05 -2.96
N GLY A 131 8.58 17.64 -2.65
CA GLY A 131 8.29 19.03 -2.97
C GLY A 131 8.59 19.34 -4.44
N ASP A 132 9.03 20.55 -4.71
CA ASP A 132 9.39 21.01 -6.06
C ASP A 132 10.80 20.55 -6.52
N ALA A 133 11.58 19.93 -5.65
CA ALA A 133 12.98 19.60 -5.90
C ALA A 133 13.22 18.17 -6.41
N GLY A 134 12.16 17.35 -6.50
CA GLY A 134 12.23 15.96 -6.95
C GLY A 134 11.58 15.73 -8.33
N PRO A 135 11.50 14.47 -8.79
CA PRO A 135 10.65 14.13 -9.93
C PRO A 135 9.20 14.47 -9.60
N SER A 136 8.45 14.90 -10.62
CA SER A 136 7.02 15.16 -10.43
C SER A 136 6.28 13.84 -10.25
N VAL A 137 5.35 13.80 -9.29
CA VAL A 137 4.38 12.72 -9.16
C VAL A 137 3.03 13.28 -9.61
N SER A 138 2.51 12.76 -10.72
CA SER A 138 1.24 13.23 -11.28
C SER A 138 0.07 12.36 -10.86
N ARG A 139 0.31 11.08 -10.62
CA ARG A 139 -0.72 10.11 -10.28
C ARG A 139 -0.29 9.24 -9.10
N LEU A 140 -1.24 9.01 -8.20
CA LEU A 140 -1.13 8.07 -7.10
C LEU A 140 -2.34 7.13 -7.12
N VAL A 141 -2.12 5.85 -7.41
CA VAL A 141 -3.15 4.82 -7.29
C VAL A 141 -2.93 4.06 -5.99
N THR A 142 -3.94 4.00 -5.13
CA THR A 142 -3.84 3.30 -3.84
C THR A 142 -4.80 2.11 -3.81
N LEU A 143 -4.28 0.95 -3.45
CA LEU A 143 -5.01 -0.31 -3.33
C LEU A 143 -5.11 -0.69 -1.85
N GLY A 144 -6.30 -0.61 -1.27
CA GLY A 144 -6.53 -0.95 0.14
C GLY A 144 -5.75 -0.11 1.14
N THR A 145 -5.40 1.14 0.80
CA THR A 145 -4.66 2.02 1.73
C THR A 145 -5.55 2.50 2.86
N PRO A 146 -5.11 2.41 4.12
CA PRO A 146 -5.87 2.91 5.26
C PRO A 146 -5.80 4.44 5.37
N TRP A 147 -6.57 5.16 4.55
CA TRP A 147 -6.59 6.62 4.54
C TRP A 147 -7.12 7.24 5.85
N ASP A 148 -8.01 6.54 6.54
CA ASP A 148 -8.64 6.97 7.80
C ASP A 148 -8.77 5.80 8.79
N GLY A 149 -7.73 4.99 8.92
CA GLY A 149 -7.67 3.88 9.88
C GLY A 149 -7.72 2.49 9.24
N SER A 150 -7.22 1.53 9.99
CA SER A 150 -7.24 0.11 9.67
C SER A 150 -7.69 -0.70 10.89
N LEU A 151 -8.24 -1.89 10.66
CA LEU A 151 -8.63 -2.79 11.75
C LEU A 151 -7.46 -3.09 12.68
N LEU A 152 -6.25 -3.24 12.13
CA LEU A 152 -5.05 -3.47 12.92
C LEU A 152 -4.76 -2.30 13.88
N GLY A 153 -4.69 -1.09 13.35
CA GLY A 153 -4.40 0.09 14.16
C GLY A 153 -5.50 0.41 15.16
N ASP A 154 -6.75 0.29 14.73
CA ASP A 154 -7.92 0.59 15.56
C ASP A 154 -8.07 -0.40 16.74
N VAL A 155 -7.75 -1.69 16.53
CA VAL A 155 -7.71 -2.68 17.63
C VAL A 155 -6.57 -2.41 18.60
N LEU A 156 -5.41 -1.98 18.10
CA LEU A 156 -4.25 -1.64 18.93
C LEU A 156 -4.49 -0.45 19.85
N THR A 157 -5.29 0.51 19.38
CA THR A 157 -5.59 1.75 20.09
C THR A 157 -6.93 1.72 20.81
N ASP A 158 -7.56 0.53 20.91
CA ASP A 158 -8.86 0.30 21.53
C ASP A 158 -10.02 1.12 20.90
N GLU A 159 -9.87 1.52 19.64
CA GLU A 159 -10.95 2.18 18.87
C GLU A 159 -11.95 1.16 18.29
N VAL A 160 -11.49 -0.08 18.09
CA VAL A 160 -12.30 -1.25 17.72
C VAL A 160 -11.95 -2.42 18.64
N SER A 161 -12.95 -3.15 19.09
CA SER A 161 -12.80 -4.35 19.91
C SER A 161 -13.29 -5.60 19.18
N VAL A 162 -12.93 -6.77 19.67
CA VAL A 162 -13.46 -8.03 19.13
C VAL A 162 -14.99 -8.13 19.24
N ALA A 163 -15.58 -7.47 20.25
CA ALA A 163 -17.03 -7.43 20.42
C ALA A 163 -17.75 -6.69 19.29
N ASP A 164 -17.07 -5.76 18.61
CA ASP A 164 -17.63 -5.02 17.47
C ASP A 164 -17.79 -5.87 16.22
N ALA A 165 -17.23 -7.09 16.20
CA ALA A 165 -17.52 -8.09 15.16
C ALA A 165 -18.97 -8.61 15.22
N HIS A 166 -19.72 -8.32 16.29
CA HIS A 166 -21.14 -8.71 16.49
C HIS A 166 -21.42 -10.21 16.19
N GLY A 167 -20.43 -11.07 16.46
CA GLY A 167 -20.54 -12.52 16.25
C GLY A 167 -20.22 -12.99 14.83
N ASP A 168 -19.79 -12.10 13.92
CA ASP A 168 -19.24 -12.53 12.64
C ASP A 168 -17.90 -13.24 12.85
N ALA A 169 -17.85 -14.53 12.45
CA ALA A 169 -16.72 -15.39 12.75
C ALA A 169 -15.43 -14.95 12.03
N ALA A 170 -15.54 -14.52 10.78
CA ALA A 170 -14.38 -14.10 9.99
C ALA A 170 -13.78 -12.81 10.56
N THR A 171 -14.62 -11.81 10.83
CA THR A 171 -14.16 -10.55 11.43
C THR A 171 -13.61 -10.75 12.84
N THR A 172 -14.25 -11.59 13.66
CA THR A 172 -13.72 -11.97 14.98
C THR A 172 -12.30 -12.52 14.85
N GLN A 173 -12.09 -13.49 13.96
CA GLN A 173 -10.76 -14.07 13.71
C GLN A 173 -9.74 -13.02 13.25
N ILE A 174 -10.15 -12.09 12.39
CA ILE A 174 -9.28 -11.02 11.88
C ILE A 174 -8.87 -10.07 13.01
N LEU A 175 -9.82 -9.63 13.84
CA LEU A 175 -9.55 -8.73 14.96
C LEU A 175 -8.65 -9.39 16.03
N GLU A 176 -8.85 -10.68 16.32
CA GLU A 176 -8.01 -11.45 17.23
C GLU A 176 -6.57 -11.59 16.69
N ARG A 177 -6.42 -11.90 15.39
CA ARG A 177 -5.10 -11.98 14.75
C ARG A 177 -4.40 -10.63 14.72
N SER A 178 -5.13 -9.55 14.46
CA SER A 178 -4.60 -8.19 14.51
C SER A 178 -4.06 -7.85 15.90
N ARG A 179 -4.78 -8.21 16.95
CA ARG A 179 -4.32 -8.03 18.34
C ARG A 179 -3.05 -8.84 18.64
N SER A 180 -2.99 -10.09 18.21
CA SER A 180 -1.81 -10.95 18.40
C SER A 180 -0.59 -10.41 17.65
N TYR A 181 -0.76 -10.05 16.38
CA TYR A 181 0.31 -9.45 15.58
C TYR A 181 0.88 -8.18 16.22
N ALA A 182 0.00 -7.34 16.73
CA ALA A 182 0.39 -6.13 17.41
C ALA A 182 1.21 -6.37 18.69
N ALA A 183 0.81 -7.36 19.48
CA ALA A 183 1.53 -7.75 20.70
C ALA A 183 2.94 -8.32 20.38
N GLU A 184 3.06 -9.07 19.29
CA GLU A 184 4.33 -9.66 18.84
C GLU A 184 5.27 -8.65 18.20
N ASN A 185 4.72 -7.55 17.62
CA ASN A 185 5.45 -6.53 16.85
C ASN A 185 5.39 -5.14 17.52
N SER A 186 5.44 -5.08 18.84
CA SER A 186 5.33 -3.85 19.65
C SER A 186 6.41 -2.79 19.37
N GLN A 187 7.47 -3.13 18.65
CA GLN A 187 8.52 -2.20 18.22
C GLN A 187 8.18 -1.45 16.92
N GLY A 188 7.11 -1.83 16.25
CA GLY A 188 6.67 -1.22 15.00
C GLY A 188 5.71 -0.06 15.22
N ALA A 189 5.47 0.71 14.18
CA ALA A 189 4.55 1.85 14.16
C ALA A 189 3.13 1.44 13.70
N ALA A 190 2.63 0.28 14.14
CA ALA A 190 1.30 -0.21 13.76
C ALA A 190 0.17 0.66 14.33
N ASP A 191 0.41 1.42 15.39
CA ASP A 191 -0.50 2.44 15.92
C ASP A 191 -0.70 3.61 14.94
N GLN A 192 0.27 3.88 14.06
CA GLN A 192 0.17 4.94 13.05
C GLN A 192 -0.85 4.65 11.94
N VAL A 193 -1.36 3.43 11.84
CA VAL A 193 -2.48 3.10 10.94
C VAL A 193 -3.83 3.04 11.67
N SER A 194 -3.91 3.57 12.90
CA SER A 194 -5.18 3.78 13.61
C SER A 194 -5.90 5.02 13.10
N ARG A 195 -7.21 5.03 13.27
CA ARG A 195 -8.05 6.16 12.88
C ARG A 195 -7.68 7.43 13.64
N ARG A 196 -7.42 7.32 14.93
CA ARG A 196 -7.00 8.45 15.76
C ARG A 196 -5.73 9.10 15.24
N PHE A 197 -4.69 8.30 15.00
CA PHE A 197 -3.42 8.82 14.50
C PHE A 197 -3.59 9.43 13.11
N LEU A 198 -4.27 8.73 12.18
CA LEU A 198 -4.39 9.18 10.79
C LEU A 198 -5.24 10.45 10.64
N ARG A 199 -6.22 10.70 11.48
CA ARG A 199 -6.95 11.97 11.48
C ARG A 199 -6.04 13.15 11.81
N GLU A 200 -5.19 13.02 12.81
CA GLU A 200 -4.21 14.04 13.17
C GLU A 200 -3.15 14.19 12.08
N TRP A 201 -2.62 13.08 11.59
CA TRP A 201 -1.62 13.08 10.53
C TRP A 201 -2.16 13.63 9.21
N ASN A 202 -3.40 13.32 8.82
CA ASN A 202 -4.05 13.87 7.64
C ASN A 202 -4.07 15.40 7.68
N ALA A 203 -4.34 16.01 8.81
CA ALA A 203 -4.34 17.47 8.93
C ALA A 203 -2.96 18.09 8.58
N THR A 204 -1.88 17.36 8.80
CA THR A 204 -0.51 17.82 8.43
C THR A 204 -0.20 17.65 6.94
N GLN A 205 -1.06 16.99 6.18
CA GLN A 205 -0.86 16.66 4.76
C GLN A 205 -1.60 17.60 3.80
N ALA A 206 -2.27 18.63 4.30
CA ALA A 206 -2.98 19.59 3.45
C ALA A 206 -2.04 20.21 2.40
N GLY A 207 -2.48 20.29 1.15
CA GLY A 207 -1.71 20.81 0.03
C GLY A 207 -0.69 19.85 -0.59
N ALA A 208 -0.31 18.77 0.08
CA ALA A 208 0.73 17.86 -0.44
C ALA A 208 0.32 17.14 -1.74
N LEU A 209 -0.97 17.00 -2.00
CA LEU A 209 -1.54 16.33 -3.17
C LEU A 209 -2.27 17.26 -4.14
N ASP A 210 -2.06 18.58 -4.06
CA ASP A 210 -2.77 19.55 -4.90
C ASP A 210 -2.53 19.35 -6.41
N ALA A 211 -1.36 18.88 -6.78
CA ALA A 211 -0.98 18.60 -8.17
C ALA A 211 -1.11 17.11 -8.56
N VAL A 212 -1.66 16.26 -7.67
CA VAL A 212 -1.69 14.81 -7.84
C VAL A 212 -3.12 14.32 -8.03
N THR A 213 -3.37 13.61 -9.13
CA THR A 213 -4.62 12.86 -9.28
C THR A 213 -4.53 11.56 -8.51
N VAL A 214 -5.44 11.35 -7.57
CA VAL A 214 -5.47 10.12 -6.75
C VAL A 214 -6.61 9.22 -7.21
N THR A 215 -6.31 7.92 -7.36
CA THR A 215 -7.35 6.89 -7.50
C THR A 215 -7.30 6.00 -6.25
N ALA A 216 -8.34 6.11 -5.41
CA ALA A 216 -8.46 5.35 -4.19
C ALA A 216 -9.33 4.10 -4.42
N VAL A 217 -8.72 2.92 -4.32
CA VAL A 217 -9.36 1.62 -4.53
C VAL A 217 -9.58 0.92 -3.20
N GLY A 218 -10.85 0.59 -2.91
CA GLY A 218 -11.24 -0.16 -1.73
C GLY A 218 -11.93 -1.46 -2.09
N ALA A 219 -11.82 -2.45 -1.20
CA ALA A 219 -12.48 -3.74 -1.31
C ALA A 219 -13.38 -4.02 -0.11
N GLY A 220 -14.25 -5.02 -0.22
CA GLY A 220 -15.28 -5.25 0.78
C GLY A 220 -15.82 -6.67 0.77
N HIS A 221 -14.95 -7.67 0.80
CA HIS A 221 -15.31 -9.08 0.83
C HIS A 221 -16.11 -9.43 2.08
N PHE A 222 -15.63 -8.98 3.24
CA PHE A 222 -16.28 -9.24 4.52
C PHE A 222 -17.39 -8.23 4.77
N ARG A 223 -18.61 -8.72 5.06
CA ARG A 223 -19.83 -7.92 5.20
C ARG A 223 -20.68 -8.41 6.35
N ALA A 224 -21.23 -7.49 7.12
CA ALA A 224 -22.28 -7.78 8.07
C ALA A 224 -23.63 -7.21 7.63
N ALA A 225 -24.69 -7.79 8.15
CA ALA A 225 -26.06 -7.33 7.87
C ALA A 225 -26.42 -6.03 8.62
N SER A 226 -25.70 -5.70 9.68
CA SER A 226 -25.88 -4.49 10.49
C SER A 226 -24.54 -3.80 10.66
N GLU A 227 -24.50 -2.51 10.39
CA GLU A 227 -23.28 -1.72 10.28
C GLU A 227 -22.87 -1.03 11.56
N PRO A 228 -21.55 -0.75 11.75
CA PRO A 228 -21.06 0.58 11.44
C PRO A 228 -20.15 0.58 10.20
N ARG A 229 -20.32 1.54 9.28
CA ARG A 229 -19.49 1.75 8.07
C ARG A 229 -17.99 1.87 8.35
N GLN A 230 -17.64 2.24 9.55
CA GLN A 230 -16.25 2.35 9.99
C GLN A 230 -15.55 0.99 10.05
N LEU A 231 -16.29 -0.10 10.24
CA LEU A 231 -15.78 -1.47 10.23
C LEU A 231 -16.18 -2.19 8.95
N TRP A 232 -17.45 -2.03 8.51
CA TRP A 232 -18.06 -2.80 7.42
C TRP A 232 -18.40 -1.96 6.19
N PRO A 233 -18.36 -2.52 4.97
CA PRO A 233 -17.61 -3.73 4.62
C PRO A 233 -16.10 -3.50 4.72
N HIS A 234 -15.31 -4.57 4.82
CA HIS A 234 -13.86 -4.49 4.83
C HIS A 234 -13.21 -5.60 3.99
N ASP A 235 -11.93 -5.41 3.68
CA ASP A 235 -11.13 -6.33 2.85
C ASP A 235 -10.35 -7.37 3.67
N GLY A 236 -10.51 -7.36 4.99
CA GLY A 236 -9.76 -8.14 5.97
C GLY A 236 -8.83 -7.28 6.84
N LEU A 237 -8.43 -6.10 6.38
CA LEU A 237 -7.54 -5.21 7.13
C LEU A 237 -8.01 -3.76 7.15
N VAL A 238 -8.62 -3.29 6.09
CA VAL A 238 -9.06 -1.91 5.92
C VAL A 238 -10.54 -1.87 5.55
N SER A 239 -11.32 -1.00 6.19
CA SER A 239 -12.70 -0.79 5.78
C SER A 239 -12.75 -0.14 4.40
N GLN A 240 -13.78 -0.47 3.63
CA GLN A 240 -13.99 0.08 2.30
C GLN A 240 -14.07 1.62 2.33
N GLN A 241 -14.70 2.17 3.37
CA GLN A 241 -14.78 3.61 3.60
C GLN A 241 -13.40 4.23 3.74
N SER A 242 -12.55 3.66 4.59
CA SER A 242 -11.17 4.13 4.79
C SER A 242 -10.34 3.98 3.52
N ALA A 243 -10.38 2.79 2.87
CA ALA A 243 -9.61 2.52 1.66
C ALA A 243 -9.97 3.45 0.49
N ARG A 244 -11.21 3.94 0.44
CA ARG A 244 -11.70 4.91 -0.55
C ARG A 244 -11.53 6.36 -0.12
N ALA A 245 -10.90 6.62 1.02
CA ALA A 245 -10.67 7.97 1.54
C ALA A 245 -11.97 8.80 1.64
N GLU A 246 -13.09 8.21 2.08
CA GLU A 246 -14.40 8.88 2.08
C GLU A 246 -14.47 10.02 3.10
N GLU A 247 -13.77 9.88 4.23
CA GLU A 247 -13.76 10.86 5.33
C GLU A 247 -12.52 11.78 5.32
N VAL A 248 -11.64 11.62 4.31
CA VAL A 248 -10.46 12.47 4.19
C VAL A 248 -10.87 13.86 3.69
N PRO A 249 -10.48 14.95 4.38
CA PRO A 249 -10.83 16.30 3.98
C PRO A 249 -10.36 16.67 2.56
N VAL A 250 -11.13 17.51 1.88
CA VAL A 250 -10.83 17.95 0.52
C VAL A 250 -9.51 18.73 0.43
N GLU A 251 -9.11 19.40 1.50
CA GLU A 251 -7.84 20.13 1.58
C GLU A 251 -6.62 19.19 1.60
N VAL A 252 -6.84 17.91 1.96
CA VAL A 252 -5.83 16.86 1.93
C VAL A 252 -5.87 16.08 0.63
N LEU A 253 -7.07 15.92 0.07
CA LEU A 253 -7.31 15.08 -1.10
C LEU A 253 -8.26 15.76 -2.10
N PRO A 254 -7.81 16.82 -2.80
CA PRO A 254 -8.67 17.62 -3.66
C PRO A 254 -9.10 16.89 -4.94
N HIS A 255 -8.29 16.00 -5.48
CA HIS A 255 -8.51 15.31 -6.75
C HIS A 255 -8.53 13.80 -6.58
N VAL A 256 -9.68 13.22 -6.23
CA VAL A 256 -9.81 11.79 -5.99
C VAL A 256 -10.91 11.14 -6.82
N ALA A 257 -10.53 10.10 -7.56
CA ALA A 257 -11.44 9.09 -8.11
C ALA A 257 -11.52 7.90 -7.14
N ARG A 258 -12.72 7.34 -6.94
CA ARG A 258 -12.95 6.23 -6.03
C ARG A 258 -13.43 5.01 -6.79
N ARG A 259 -12.86 3.84 -6.49
CA ARG A 259 -13.23 2.55 -7.08
C ARG A 259 -13.53 1.54 -5.97
N THR A 260 -14.41 0.60 -6.27
CA THR A 260 -14.81 -0.45 -5.31
C THR A 260 -14.79 -1.81 -5.98
N PHE A 261 -14.13 -2.76 -5.32
CA PHE A 261 -14.11 -4.18 -5.68
C PHE A 261 -14.74 -4.97 -4.53
N ALA A 262 -16.06 -5.12 -4.62
CA ALA A 262 -16.90 -5.54 -3.51
C ALA A 262 -16.69 -6.99 -3.04
N HIS A 263 -15.93 -7.77 -3.79
CA HIS A 263 -15.71 -9.19 -3.52
C HIS A 263 -14.25 -9.52 -3.21
N ASP A 264 -13.39 -8.51 -3.17
CA ASP A 264 -11.96 -8.71 -2.98
C ASP A 264 -11.56 -8.56 -1.53
N VAL A 265 -10.47 -9.26 -1.20
CA VAL A 265 -9.74 -9.16 0.05
C VAL A 265 -8.49 -8.32 -0.14
N HIS A 266 -7.86 -7.94 0.97
CA HIS A 266 -6.73 -7.00 1.03
C HIS A 266 -5.52 -7.43 0.20
N SER A 267 -5.17 -8.71 0.28
CA SER A 267 -3.98 -9.28 -0.38
C SER A 267 -4.09 -10.80 -0.52
N ILE A 268 -3.15 -11.40 -1.25
CA ILE A 268 -3.05 -12.86 -1.39
C ILE A 268 -2.89 -13.57 -0.04
N PHE A 269 -2.31 -12.91 0.96
CA PHE A 269 -2.24 -13.45 2.33
C PHE A 269 -3.65 -13.66 2.92
N PHE A 270 -4.57 -12.70 2.71
CA PHE A 270 -5.96 -12.85 3.15
C PHE A 270 -6.71 -13.84 2.27
N ALA A 271 -6.41 -13.92 0.97
CA ALA A 271 -6.98 -14.93 0.10
C ALA A 271 -6.64 -16.35 0.62
N ASP A 272 -5.36 -16.63 0.89
CA ASP A 272 -4.95 -17.92 1.46
C ASP A 272 -5.57 -18.19 2.84
N ALA A 273 -5.65 -17.18 3.69
CA ALA A 273 -6.18 -17.33 5.05
C ALA A 273 -7.69 -17.69 5.10
N PHE A 274 -8.40 -17.44 4.00
CA PHE A 274 -9.83 -17.68 3.87
C PHE A 274 -10.19 -18.59 2.68
N ASP A 275 -9.23 -19.40 2.19
CA ASP A 275 -9.39 -20.35 1.09
C ASP A 275 -9.99 -19.73 -0.19
N LEU A 276 -9.57 -18.51 -0.51
CA LEU A 276 -9.98 -17.79 -1.72
C LEU A 276 -8.88 -17.88 -2.79
N PRO A 277 -9.25 -17.88 -4.09
CA PRO A 277 -8.25 -17.76 -5.15
C PRO A 277 -7.57 -16.38 -5.08
N TRP A 278 -6.31 -16.31 -5.50
CA TRP A 278 -5.53 -15.06 -5.45
C TRP A 278 -6.13 -13.94 -6.30
N GLU A 279 -6.87 -14.29 -7.36
CA GLU A 279 -7.62 -13.33 -8.19
C GLU A 279 -8.74 -12.61 -7.43
N ARG A 280 -8.97 -12.97 -6.17
CA ARG A 280 -9.85 -12.27 -5.23
C ARG A 280 -9.08 -11.33 -4.30
N ALA A 281 -7.83 -11.11 -4.52
CA ALA A 281 -7.04 -10.11 -3.82
C ALA A 281 -6.87 -8.86 -4.67
N LEU A 282 -7.04 -7.66 -4.11
CA LEU A 282 -6.87 -6.36 -4.78
C LEU A 282 -5.61 -6.26 -5.64
N THR A 283 -4.57 -6.97 -5.23
CA THR A 283 -3.26 -6.93 -5.87
C THR A 283 -3.08 -8.00 -6.96
N TRP A 284 -4.10 -8.86 -7.17
CA TRP A 284 -4.08 -9.96 -8.16
C TRP A 284 -5.32 -10.03 -9.04
N ASP A 285 -6.35 -9.21 -8.76
CA ASP A 285 -7.57 -9.17 -9.56
C ASP A 285 -7.34 -8.45 -10.90
N PRO A 286 -7.60 -9.11 -12.05
CA PRO A 286 -7.50 -8.48 -13.38
C PRO A 286 -8.38 -7.25 -13.57
N ASP A 287 -9.54 -7.16 -12.91
CA ASP A 287 -10.41 -5.99 -12.99
C ASP A 287 -9.80 -4.79 -12.23
N VAL A 288 -9.10 -5.04 -11.12
CA VAL A 288 -8.28 -4.02 -10.45
C VAL A 288 -7.15 -3.56 -11.34
N PHE A 289 -6.49 -4.48 -12.08
CA PHE A 289 -5.42 -4.10 -13.02
C PHE A 289 -5.95 -3.19 -14.14
N ALA A 290 -7.15 -3.45 -14.66
CA ALA A 290 -7.79 -2.59 -15.65
C ALA A 290 -8.06 -1.18 -15.07
N ALA A 291 -8.53 -1.10 -13.84
CA ALA A 291 -8.74 0.19 -13.16
C ALA A 291 -7.43 0.96 -12.89
N VAL A 292 -6.33 0.25 -12.60
CA VAL A 292 -4.99 0.85 -12.49
C VAL A 292 -4.53 1.39 -13.85
N ASP A 293 -4.72 0.63 -14.94
CA ASP A 293 -4.38 1.09 -16.29
C ASP A 293 -5.14 2.36 -16.67
N GLU A 294 -6.45 2.42 -16.40
CA GLU A 294 -7.28 3.61 -16.62
C GLU A 294 -6.74 4.81 -15.83
N ALA A 295 -6.45 4.62 -14.55
CA ALA A 295 -5.93 5.67 -13.68
C ALA A 295 -4.57 6.20 -14.13
N LEU A 296 -3.72 5.35 -14.71
CA LEU A 296 -2.40 5.74 -15.24
C LEU A 296 -2.46 6.36 -16.63
N GLN A 297 -3.63 6.44 -17.28
CA GLN A 297 -3.86 7.11 -18.58
C GLN A 297 -4.56 8.43 -18.43
N ALA A 298 -5.36 8.62 -17.37
CA ALA A 298 -6.12 9.84 -17.08
C ALA A 298 -5.21 11.03 -16.75
#